data_b99922e800da9ba7d1b63d5059d48404
#
_entry.id   b99922e800da9ba7d1b63d5059d48404
#
_cell.length_a   1.000
_cell.length_b   1.000
_cell.length_c   1.000
_cell.angle_alpha   90.00
_cell.angle_beta   90.00
_cell.angle_gamma   90.00
#
_symmetry.space_group_name_H-M   'P 1'
#
loop_
_entity.id
_entity.type
_entity.pdbx_description
1 polymer ?
#
loop_
_entity_poly.entity_id
_entity_poly.type
_entity_poly.pdbx_seq_one_letter_code
_entity_poly.pdbx_strand_id
1 'polypeptide(L)'
;MKKHLSLILVLLPVLFLALPALAQERKKVGVVLSGGGAKGVAHIQALKVIEEAGIPIDYIVGTSMGSIIGGLYSIGYTPQQLDSMVRKQDWMFLLSDRVKRSAMSLNEREKSEKYVFSFPFTKSPKDAVSGGIIKGQNLANLFTELTVGYHDSVDFNKLPIPFACVSQNIVNGEQIVFHNGILATAMRASMAIPGVFTPVRKDSMILIDGGMINNYPVDVADRWVRISSSG
;
A
#
# COMPACT_ATOMS: atom_id res chain seq x y z
N MET A 1 22.95 -9.42 -61.58
CA MET A 1 22.37 -10.14 -60.45
C MET A 1 23.34 -10.28 -59.25
N LYS A 2 24.58 -10.75 -59.38
CA LYS A 2 25.52 -10.92 -58.25
C LYS A 2 25.84 -9.65 -57.45
N LYS A 3 25.97 -8.46 -58.13
CA LYS A 3 26.25 -7.16 -57.47
C LYS A 3 25.12 -6.67 -56.56
N HIS A 4 23.85 -6.91 -56.92
CA HIS A 4 22.71 -6.51 -56.11
C HIS A 4 22.51 -7.42 -54.88
N LEU A 5 22.83 -8.71 -55.04
CA LEU A 5 22.80 -9.66 -53.95
C LEU A 5 23.85 -9.34 -52.87
N SER A 6 25.05 -8.95 -53.24
CA SER A 6 26.11 -8.48 -52.31
C SER A 6 25.71 -7.22 -51.55
N LEU A 7 25.00 -6.27 -52.21
CA LEU A 7 24.58 -5.03 -51.58
C LEU A 7 23.45 -5.31 -50.53
N ILE A 8 22.54 -6.21 -50.84
CA ILE A 8 21.48 -6.63 -49.89
C ILE A 8 22.08 -7.35 -48.69
N LEU A 9 23.10 -8.19 -48.90
CA LEU A 9 23.75 -8.95 -47.83
C LEU A 9 24.51 -8.04 -46.84
N VAL A 10 24.97 -6.86 -47.27
CA VAL A 10 25.65 -5.86 -46.43
C VAL A 10 24.64 -4.91 -45.77
N LEU A 11 23.58 -4.54 -46.44
CA LEU A 11 22.57 -3.61 -45.95
C LEU A 11 21.65 -4.24 -44.85
N LEU A 12 21.35 -5.54 -44.95
CA LEU A 12 20.51 -6.24 -44.00
C LEU A 12 21.04 -6.25 -42.56
N PRO A 13 22.35 -6.60 -42.33
CA PRO A 13 22.88 -6.53 -40.95
C PRO A 13 23.06 -5.10 -40.45
N VAL A 14 23.31 -4.12 -41.31
CA VAL A 14 23.39 -2.71 -40.90
C VAL A 14 21.99 -2.21 -40.46
N LEU A 15 20.94 -2.62 -41.13
CA LEU A 15 19.57 -2.31 -40.74
C LEU A 15 19.19 -2.97 -39.40
N PHE A 16 19.63 -4.21 -39.17
CA PHE A 16 19.41 -4.93 -37.90
C PHE A 16 20.20 -4.33 -36.73
N LEU A 17 21.38 -3.79 -36.96
CA LEU A 17 22.20 -3.09 -35.96
C LEU A 17 21.68 -1.69 -35.63
N ALA A 18 20.93 -1.05 -36.53
CA ALA A 18 20.35 0.28 -36.31
C ALA A 18 19.02 0.24 -35.53
N LEU A 19 18.32 -0.90 -35.51
CA LEU A 19 17.02 -1.03 -34.82
C LEU A 19 17.07 -0.77 -33.30
N PRO A 20 18.06 -1.25 -32.53
CA PRO A 20 18.15 -0.93 -31.10
C PRO A 20 18.51 0.53 -30.80
N ALA A 21 19.16 1.23 -31.73
CA ALA A 21 19.54 2.64 -31.55
C ALA A 21 18.34 3.62 -31.65
N LEU A 22 17.20 3.16 -32.17
CA LEU A 22 15.97 3.96 -32.28
C LEU A 22 14.97 3.68 -31.16
N ALA A 23 15.24 2.71 -30.29
CA ALA A 23 14.43 2.45 -29.11
C ALA A 23 14.69 3.54 -28.06
N GLN A 24 14.02 4.68 -28.21
CA GLN A 24 14.02 5.70 -27.17
C GLN A 24 13.40 5.08 -25.91
N GLU A 25 14.17 5.01 -24.82
CA GLU A 25 13.63 4.57 -23.53
C GLU A 25 12.41 5.43 -23.18
N ARG A 26 11.26 4.79 -22.98
CA ARG A 26 10.08 5.52 -22.53
C ARG A 26 10.30 6.08 -21.13
N LYS A 27 9.75 7.24 -20.88
CA LYS A 27 9.74 7.80 -19.53
C LYS A 27 8.98 6.88 -18.58
N LYS A 28 9.54 6.63 -17.41
CA LYS A 28 8.88 5.87 -16.35
C LYS A 28 7.71 6.66 -15.78
N VAL A 29 6.61 5.97 -15.53
CA VAL A 29 5.39 6.55 -14.96
C VAL A 29 5.24 6.11 -13.52
N GLY A 30 5.29 7.07 -12.61
CA GLY A 30 4.99 6.85 -11.19
C GLY A 30 3.59 7.32 -10.85
N VAL A 31 2.87 6.55 -10.04
CA VAL A 31 1.56 6.93 -9.52
C VAL A 31 1.67 7.23 -8.03
N VAL A 32 1.20 8.41 -7.64
CA VAL A 32 1.18 8.85 -6.23
C VAL A 32 -0.27 8.90 -5.75
N LEU A 33 -0.56 8.13 -4.70
CA LEU A 33 -1.89 8.00 -4.12
C LEU A 33 -1.91 8.62 -2.73
N SER A 34 -2.68 9.69 -2.57
CA SER A 34 -2.78 10.41 -1.29
C SER A 34 -3.61 9.65 -0.24
N GLY A 35 -3.45 10.04 1.01
CA GLY A 35 -4.41 9.71 2.05
C GLY A 35 -5.73 10.45 1.86
N GLY A 36 -6.80 9.94 2.45
CA GLY A 36 -8.12 10.58 2.36
C GLY A 36 -9.26 9.79 2.99
N GLY A 37 -8.95 8.74 3.76
CA GLY A 37 -9.97 7.87 4.35
C GLY A 37 -10.91 7.32 3.27
N ALA A 38 -12.21 7.38 3.50
CA ALA A 38 -13.21 6.88 2.56
C ALA A 38 -13.13 7.54 1.16
N LYS A 39 -12.71 8.80 1.07
CA LYS A 39 -12.55 9.50 -0.21
C LYS A 39 -11.44 8.89 -1.08
N GLY A 40 -10.44 8.28 -0.46
CA GLY A 40 -9.34 7.62 -1.17
C GLY A 40 -9.78 6.42 -2.03
N VAL A 41 -10.99 5.90 -1.84
CA VAL A 41 -11.59 4.88 -2.73
C VAL A 41 -11.66 5.38 -4.18
N ALA A 42 -11.70 6.69 -4.42
CA ALA A 42 -11.65 7.29 -5.76
C ALA A 42 -10.35 6.92 -6.52
N HIS A 43 -9.26 6.58 -5.83
CA HIS A 43 -8.03 6.12 -6.46
C HIS A 43 -8.24 4.87 -7.33
N ILE A 44 -9.20 4.00 -6.97
CA ILE A 44 -9.53 2.81 -7.75
C ILE A 44 -9.98 3.19 -9.16
N GLN A 45 -10.83 4.22 -9.27
CA GLN A 45 -11.30 4.69 -10.57
C GLN A 45 -10.19 5.40 -11.36
N ALA A 46 -9.30 6.12 -10.68
CA ALA A 46 -8.13 6.72 -11.32
C ALA A 46 -7.19 5.64 -11.92
N LEU A 47 -6.90 4.57 -11.16
CA LEU A 47 -6.10 3.44 -11.66
C LEU A 47 -6.78 2.77 -12.85
N LYS A 48 -8.10 2.59 -12.81
CA LYS A 48 -8.87 2.04 -13.92
C LYS A 48 -8.71 2.87 -15.20
N VAL A 49 -8.84 4.19 -15.09
CA VAL A 49 -8.67 5.10 -16.25
C VAL A 49 -7.25 5.05 -16.81
N ILE A 50 -6.23 4.94 -15.96
CA ILE A 50 -4.82 4.79 -16.35
C ILE A 50 -4.62 3.49 -17.15
N GLU A 51 -5.19 2.36 -16.66
CA GLU A 51 -5.16 1.08 -17.39
C GLU A 51 -5.87 1.16 -18.74
N GLU A 52 -7.10 1.72 -18.76
CA GLU A 52 -7.89 1.87 -19.99
C GLU A 52 -7.19 2.77 -21.02
N ALA A 53 -6.41 3.75 -20.55
CA ALA A 53 -5.58 4.59 -21.42
C ALA A 53 -4.30 3.88 -21.92
N GLY A 54 -4.04 2.63 -21.47
CA GLY A 54 -2.84 1.87 -21.83
C GLY A 54 -1.54 2.48 -21.28
N ILE A 55 -1.63 3.27 -20.22
CA ILE A 55 -0.45 3.89 -19.57
C ILE A 55 0.17 2.87 -18.61
N PRO A 56 1.38 2.39 -18.87
CA PRO A 56 2.04 1.46 -17.98
C PRO A 56 2.52 2.17 -16.71
N ILE A 57 2.22 1.59 -15.55
CA ILE A 57 2.66 2.09 -14.24
C ILE A 57 3.95 1.37 -13.86
N ASP A 58 5.03 2.12 -13.63
CA ASP A 58 6.33 1.57 -13.28
C ASP A 58 6.57 1.48 -11.77
N TYR A 59 5.87 2.29 -10.97
CA TYR A 59 5.93 2.26 -9.51
C TYR A 59 4.77 3.04 -8.89
N ILE A 60 4.47 2.71 -7.64
CA ILE A 60 3.39 3.35 -6.87
C ILE A 60 3.92 3.78 -5.51
N VAL A 61 3.55 5.00 -5.12
CA VAL A 61 3.77 5.48 -3.75
C VAL A 61 2.44 5.87 -3.14
N GLY A 62 2.16 5.41 -1.92
CA GLY A 62 0.88 5.66 -1.28
C GLY A 62 0.99 6.11 0.17
N THR A 63 -0.01 6.89 0.62
CA THR A 63 -0.20 7.25 2.03
C THR A 63 -1.62 6.87 2.47
N SER A 64 -1.78 6.30 3.67
CA SER A 64 -3.08 5.97 4.26
C SER A 64 -3.95 5.11 3.31
N MET A 65 -5.13 5.55 2.90
CA MET A 65 -5.97 4.83 1.92
C MET A 65 -5.22 4.60 0.59
N GLY A 66 -4.39 5.55 0.16
CA GLY A 66 -3.55 5.39 -1.02
C GLY A 66 -2.52 4.25 -0.86
N SER A 67 -2.03 4.00 0.36
CA SER A 67 -1.14 2.86 0.63
C SER A 67 -1.86 1.53 0.53
N ILE A 68 -3.13 1.47 0.94
CA ILE A 68 -3.95 0.26 0.86
C ILE A 68 -4.25 -0.08 -0.60
N ILE A 69 -4.79 0.87 -1.35
CA ILE A 69 -5.16 0.68 -2.75
C ILE A 69 -3.90 0.43 -3.59
N GLY A 70 -2.85 1.24 -3.42
CA GLY A 70 -1.60 1.11 -4.14
C GLY A 70 -0.88 -0.20 -3.83
N GLY A 71 -0.81 -0.59 -2.55
CA GLY A 71 -0.19 -1.84 -2.13
C GLY A 71 -0.89 -3.08 -2.69
N LEU A 72 -2.23 -3.12 -2.65
CA LEU A 72 -3.00 -4.22 -3.23
C LEU A 72 -2.88 -4.26 -4.76
N TYR A 73 -2.95 -3.10 -5.40
CA TYR A 73 -2.75 -3.01 -6.86
C TYR A 73 -1.34 -3.46 -7.26
N SER A 74 -0.32 -3.12 -6.48
CA SER A 74 1.08 -3.48 -6.74
C SER A 74 1.35 -4.99 -6.70
N ILE A 75 0.52 -5.76 -5.98
CA ILE A 75 0.61 -7.22 -5.93
C ILE A 75 -0.34 -7.92 -6.92
N GLY A 76 -1.02 -7.16 -7.79
CA GLY A 76 -1.78 -7.69 -8.92
C GLY A 76 -3.30 -7.63 -8.81
N TYR A 77 -3.87 -6.97 -7.78
CA TYR A 77 -5.32 -6.72 -7.77
C TYR A 77 -5.71 -5.73 -8.86
N THR A 78 -6.70 -6.08 -9.66
CA THR A 78 -7.24 -5.18 -10.68
C THR A 78 -8.15 -4.12 -10.04
N PRO A 79 -8.38 -2.95 -10.69
CA PRO A 79 -9.32 -1.96 -10.20
C PRO A 79 -10.73 -2.52 -9.99
N GLN A 80 -11.18 -3.46 -10.85
CA GLN A 80 -12.48 -4.11 -10.73
C GLN A 80 -12.56 -4.99 -9.47
N GLN A 81 -11.49 -5.72 -9.15
CA GLN A 81 -11.40 -6.52 -7.92
C GLN A 81 -11.40 -5.62 -6.68
N LEU A 82 -10.64 -4.53 -6.70
CA LEU A 82 -10.59 -3.55 -5.62
C LEU A 82 -11.95 -2.89 -5.39
N ASP A 83 -12.65 -2.46 -6.44
CA ASP A 83 -14.00 -1.88 -6.33
C ASP A 83 -15.00 -2.89 -5.76
N SER A 84 -15.00 -4.11 -6.28
CA SER A 84 -15.85 -5.19 -5.76
C SER A 84 -15.58 -5.49 -4.30
N MET A 85 -14.31 -5.52 -3.91
CA MET A 85 -13.88 -5.77 -2.54
C MET A 85 -14.39 -4.66 -1.59
N VAL A 86 -14.16 -3.39 -1.94
CA VAL A 86 -14.59 -2.24 -1.14
C VAL A 86 -16.11 -2.24 -0.93
N ARG A 87 -16.89 -2.58 -1.95
CA ARG A 87 -18.37 -2.63 -1.87
C ARG A 87 -18.89 -3.78 -1.02
N LYS A 88 -18.16 -4.90 -0.95
CA LYS A 88 -18.60 -6.11 -0.21
C LYS A 88 -18.24 -6.08 1.27
N GLN A 89 -17.39 -5.15 1.72
CA GLN A 89 -16.93 -5.11 3.10
C GLN A 89 -18.01 -4.57 4.05
N ASP A 90 -18.13 -5.20 5.20
CA ASP A 90 -18.81 -4.64 6.35
C ASP A 90 -17.89 -3.63 7.06
N TRP A 91 -17.93 -2.38 6.60
CA TRP A 91 -17.08 -1.31 7.13
C TRP A 91 -17.34 -1.04 8.61
N MET A 92 -18.57 -1.22 9.09
CA MET A 92 -18.90 -1.03 10.51
C MET A 92 -18.19 -2.08 11.38
N PHE A 93 -18.10 -3.31 10.89
CA PHE A 93 -17.35 -4.36 11.55
C PHE A 93 -15.84 -4.11 11.48
N LEU A 94 -15.29 -3.81 10.29
CA LEU A 94 -13.88 -3.59 10.06
C LEU A 94 -13.30 -2.41 10.84
N LEU A 95 -14.09 -1.33 10.94
CA LEU A 95 -13.75 -0.12 11.69
C LEU A 95 -14.19 -0.21 13.17
N SER A 96 -14.30 -1.41 13.71
CA SER A 96 -14.58 -1.67 15.11
C SER A 96 -13.67 -2.76 15.66
N ASP A 97 -13.62 -2.88 16.99
CA ASP A 97 -12.93 -3.99 17.67
C ASP A 97 -13.88 -5.16 17.95
N ARG A 98 -15.03 -5.24 17.26
CA ARG A 98 -16.00 -6.32 17.44
C ARG A 98 -15.41 -7.65 17.00
N VAL A 99 -15.63 -8.66 17.80
CA VAL A 99 -15.31 -10.04 17.47
C VAL A 99 -16.56 -10.70 16.88
N LYS A 100 -16.38 -11.51 15.83
CA LYS A 100 -17.50 -12.28 15.26
C LYS A 100 -18.09 -13.18 16.36
N ARG A 101 -19.41 -13.16 16.52
CA ARG A 101 -20.11 -13.94 17.57
C ARG A 101 -19.76 -15.44 17.51
N SER A 102 -19.48 -15.97 16.33
CA SER A 102 -19.03 -17.35 16.15
C SER A 102 -17.65 -17.66 16.74
N ALA A 103 -16.81 -16.65 16.91
CA ALA A 103 -15.46 -16.77 17.47
C ALA A 103 -15.39 -16.44 18.97
N MET A 104 -16.50 -16.03 19.59
CA MET A 104 -16.57 -15.75 21.03
C MET A 104 -16.86 -17.03 21.82
N SER A 105 -16.19 -17.18 22.96
CA SER A 105 -16.54 -18.19 23.97
C SER A 105 -17.94 -17.89 24.58
N LEU A 106 -18.58 -18.89 25.18
CA LEU A 106 -19.90 -18.69 25.83
C LEU A 106 -19.85 -17.58 26.89
N ASN A 107 -18.81 -17.56 27.73
CA ASN A 107 -18.63 -16.53 28.76
C ASN A 107 -18.44 -15.11 28.19
N GLU A 108 -17.78 -14.99 27.04
CA GLU A 108 -17.61 -13.70 26.37
C GLU A 108 -18.91 -13.22 25.71
N ARG A 109 -19.70 -14.14 25.19
CA ARG A 109 -21.04 -13.82 24.66
C ARG A 109 -21.96 -13.28 25.76
N GLU A 110 -22.03 -13.96 26.90
CA GLU A 110 -22.83 -13.50 28.05
C GLU A 110 -22.37 -12.13 28.56
N LYS A 111 -21.05 -11.90 28.66
CA LYS A 111 -20.52 -10.59 29.07
C LYS A 111 -20.85 -9.48 28.06
N SER A 112 -20.76 -9.76 26.75
CA SER A 112 -21.08 -8.78 25.69
C SER A 112 -22.55 -8.42 25.63
N GLU A 113 -23.45 -9.30 26.09
CA GLU A 113 -24.89 -9.05 26.19
C GLU A 113 -25.25 -8.27 27.47
N LYS A 114 -24.45 -8.39 28.51
CA LYS A 114 -24.70 -7.78 29.82
C LYS A 114 -24.21 -6.34 29.94
N TYR A 115 -23.17 -5.96 29.15
CA TYR A 115 -22.54 -4.64 29.27
C TYR A 115 -22.49 -3.96 27.90
N VAL A 116 -23.13 -2.81 27.77
CA VAL A 116 -23.12 -1.97 26.57
C VAL A 116 -21.75 -1.26 26.41
N PHE A 117 -21.08 -0.99 27.53
CA PHE A 117 -19.73 -0.41 27.59
C PHE A 117 -18.88 -1.11 28.65
N SER A 118 -17.68 -1.54 28.28
CA SER A 118 -16.66 -1.99 29.22
C SER A 118 -15.41 -1.13 29.06
N PHE A 119 -15.01 -0.45 30.12
CA PHE A 119 -13.74 0.28 30.17
C PHE A 119 -12.71 -0.61 30.87
N PRO A 120 -11.61 -1.00 30.20
CA PRO A 120 -10.53 -1.69 30.88
C PRO A 120 -9.85 -0.71 31.83
N PHE A 121 -9.99 -0.94 33.14
CA PHE A 121 -9.15 -0.26 34.13
C PHE A 121 -7.76 -0.87 34.09
N THR A 122 -6.85 -0.28 33.33
CA THR A 122 -5.44 -0.65 33.31
C THR A 122 -4.70 0.08 34.43
N LYS A 123 -4.03 -0.68 35.28
CA LYS A 123 -3.24 -0.15 36.42
C LYS A 123 -1.89 0.46 36.03
N SER A 124 -1.55 0.49 34.72
CA SER A 124 -0.25 0.96 34.25
C SER A 124 -0.37 2.25 33.41
N PRO A 125 0.34 3.33 33.80
CA PRO A 125 0.41 4.56 32.98
C PRO A 125 1.00 4.32 31.58
N LYS A 126 1.75 3.23 31.37
CA LYS A 126 2.33 2.85 30.08
C LYS A 126 1.28 2.38 29.05
N ASP A 127 0.14 1.89 29.53
CA ASP A 127 -0.96 1.45 28.67
C ASP A 127 -1.91 2.59 28.27
N ALA A 128 -1.84 3.72 28.98
CA ALA A 128 -2.61 4.93 28.67
C ALA A 128 -2.11 5.69 27.41
N VAL A 129 -0.93 5.35 26.90
CA VAL A 129 -0.34 5.97 25.69
C VAL A 129 -0.84 5.29 24.39
N SER A 130 -1.69 4.28 24.47
CA SER A 130 -2.36 3.74 23.28
C SER A 130 -3.52 4.65 22.87
N GLY A 131 -3.18 5.79 22.27
CA GLY A 131 -4.09 6.88 21.95
C GLY A 131 -5.07 6.62 20.80
N GLY A 132 -5.50 5.40 20.57
CA GLY A 132 -6.52 5.04 19.58
C GLY A 132 -7.71 4.36 20.25
N ILE A 133 -8.94 4.73 19.85
CA ILE A 133 -10.19 4.12 20.34
C ILE A 133 -10.35 2.70 19.79
N ILE A 134 -9.83 2.45 18.58
CA ILE A 134 -9.97 1.20 17.83
C ILE A 134 -8.58 0.55 17.69
N LYS A 135 -8.43 -0.72 18.11
CA LYS A 135 -7.19 -1.48 17.93
C LYS A 135 -6.89 -1.73 16.45
N GLY A 136 -7.93 -1.84 15.63
CA GLY A 136 -7.83 -2.07 14.20
C GLY A 136 -7.40 -3.50 13.83
N GLN A 137 -7.67 -4.46 14.71
CA GLN A 137 -7.32 -5.86 14.48
C GLN A 137 -8.09 -6.45 13.29
N ASN A 138 -9.36 -6.07 13.11
CA ASN A 138 -10.17 -6.55 11.99
C ASN A 138 -9.59 -6.10 10.64
N LEU A 139 -9.08 -4.86 10.57
CA LEU A 139 -8.38 -4.36 9.37
C LEU A 139 -7.03 -5.06 9.18
N ALA A 140 -6.27 -5.28 10.25
CA ALA A 140 -5.00 -6.00 10.16
C ALA A 140 -5.21 -7.43 9.64
N ASN A 141 -6.24 -8.12 10.11
CA ASN A 141 -6.60 -9.46 9.64
C ASN A 141 -7.02 -9.43 8.15
N LEU A 142 -7.83 -8.45 7.76
CA LEU A 142 -8.21 -8.28 6.35
C LEU A 142 -6.98 -8.05 5.47
N PHE A 143 -6.06 -7.18 5.87
CA PHE A 143 -4.84 -6.93 5.07
C PHE A 143 -3.97 -8.18 4.98
N THR A 144 -3.84 -8.96 6.06
CA THR A 144 -3.12 -10.23 6.04
C THR A 144 -3.76 -11.23 5.08
N GLU A 145 -5.10 -11.32 5.07
CA GLU A 145 -5.86 -12.17 4.16
C GLU A 145 -5.66 -11.74 2.70
N LEU A 146 -5.74 -10.43 2.42
CA LEU A 146 -5.61 -9.88 1.08
C LEU A 146 -4.17 -9.93 0.54
N THR A 147 -3.19 -10.08 1.41
CA THR A 147 -1.77 -10.17 1.04
C THR A 147 -1.20 -11.57 1.24
N VAL A 148 -2.04 -12.60 1.16
CA VAL A 148 -1.58 -14.00 1.15
C VAL A 148 -0.56 -14.20 0.04
N GLY A 149 0.61 -14.79 0.37
CA GLY A 149 1.76 -14.87 -0.53
C GLY A 149 2.81 -13.76 -0.33
N TYR A 150 2.47 -12.71 0.41
CA TYR A 150 3.35 -11.59 0.78
C TYR A 150 3.38 -11.37 2.30
N HIS A 151 3.14 -12.44 3.08
CA HIS A 151 3.07 -12.40 4.53
C HIS A 151 4.44 -12.39 5.21
N ASP A 152 5.50 -12.76 4.47
CA ASP A 152 6.88 -12.62 4.93
C ASP A 152 7.42 -11.21 4.66
N SER A 153 8.60 -10.93 5.19
CA SER A 153 9.31 -9.71 4.88
C SER A 153 9.81 -9.75 3.44
N VAL A 154 9.27 -8.89 2.58
CA VAL A 154 9.61 -8.79 1.16
C VAL A 154 10.20 -7.42 0.83
N ASP A 155 11.00 -7.37 -0.22
CA ASP A 155 11.46 -6.12 -0.84
C ASP A 155 10.36 -5.60 -1.78
N PHE A 156 9.76 -4.47 -1.44
CA PHE A 156 8.65 -3.89 -2.22
C PHE A 156 9.07 -3.40 -3.60
N ASN A 157 10.39 -3.23 -3.85
CA ASN A 157 10.88 -2.93 -5.18
C ASN A 157 10.79 -4.15 -6.13
N LYS A 158 10.61 -5.35 -5.57
CA LYS A 158 10.48 -6.61 -6.32
C LYS A 158 9.04 -7.08 -6.49
N LEU A 159 8.07 -6.30 -6.04
CA LEU A 159 6.66 -6.57 -6.31
C LEU A 159 6.39 -6.46 -7.82
N PRO A 160 5.31 -7.06 -8.34
CA PRO A 160 4.92 -6.93 -9.75
C PRO A 160 4.89 -5.49 -10.26
N ILE A 161 4.43 -4.55 -9.43
CA ILE A 161 4.68 -3.13 -9.58
C ILE A 161 5.39 -2.66 -8.31
N PRO A 162 6.62 -2.11 -8.42
CA PRO A 162 7.35 -1.56 -7.28
C PRO A 162 6.50 -0.60 -6.46
N PHE A 163 6.61 -0.70 -5.12
CA PHE A 163 5.74 0.00 -4.20
C PHE A 163 6.51 0.63 -3.03
N ALA A 164 6.01 1.76 -2.55
CA ALA A 164 6.38 2.31 -1.25
C ALA A 164 5.17 2.94 -0.56
N CYS A 165 5.18 2.97 0.76
CA CYS A 165 4.18 3.73 1.51
C CYS A 165 4.78 4.50 2.67
N VAL A 166 4.08 5.58 3.06
CA VAL A 166 4.54 6.53 4.05
C VAL A 166 3.81 6.32 5.37
N SER A 167 4.56 6.39 6.46
CA SER A 167 4.07 6.47 7.84
C SER A 167 4.86 7.54 8.58
N GLN A 168 4.47 7.90 9.80
CA GLN A 168 5.23 8.78 10.68
C GLN A 168 5.60 8.05 11.95
N ASN A 169 6.85 8.20 12.39
CA ASN A 169 7.26 7.81 13.73
C ASN A 169 6.97 8.95 14.71
N ILE A 170 5.99 8.76 15.60
CA ILE A 170 5.59 9.82 16.55
C ILE A 170 6.65 10.08 17.63
N VAL A 171 7.61 9.16 17.84
CA VAL A 171 8.65 9.30 18.87
C VAL A 171 9.60 10.44 18.53
N ASN A 172 9.98 10.59 17.27
CA ASN A 172 10.95 11.57 16.79
C ASN A 172 10.39 12.49 15.68
N GLY A 173 9.14 12.27 15.25
CA GLY A 173 8.49 13.07 14.21
C GLY A 173 8.95 12.74 12.78
N GLU A 174 9.81 11.75 12.58
CA GLU A 174 10.36 11.43 11.27
C GLU A 174 9.37 10.73 10.34
N GLN A 175 9.49 11.04 9.04
CA GLN A 175 8.84 10.31 7.98
C GLN A 175 9.50 8.95 7.79
N ILE A 176 8.71 7.89 7.85
CA ILE A 176 9.14 6.54 7.57
C ILE A 176 8.57 6.11 6.22
N VAL A 177 9.45 5.78 5.29
CA VAL A 177 9.08 5.23 3.98
C VAL A 177 9.35 3.73 3.98
N PHE A 178 8.30 2.95 3.84
CA PHE A 178 8.43 1.50 3.72
C PHE A 178 8.73 1.11 2.28
N HIS A 179 9.90 0.53 2.06
CA HIS A 179 10.33 -0.12 0.82
C HIS A 179 10.50 -1.63 0.98
N ASN A 180 10.32 -2.13 2.19
CA ASN A 180 10.43 -3.55 2.53
C ASN A 180 9.66 -3.87 3.82
N GLY A 181 9.54 -5.15 4.11
CA GLY A 181 8.88 -5.67 5.30
C GLY A 181 7.60 -6.44 4.98
N ILE A 182 6.75 -6.62 5.96
CA ILE A 182 5.44 -7.26 5.80
C ILE A 182 4.47 -6.23 5.23
N LEU A 183 3.96 -6.48 4.02
CA LEU A 183 3.11 -5.53 3.29
C LEU A 183 1.86 -5.11 4.09
N ALA A 184 1.17 -6.08 4.70
CA ALA A 184 0.01 -5.82 5.56
C ALA A 184 0.34 -4.87 6.72
N THR A 185 1.50 -5.05 7.35
CA THR A 185 1.97 -4.21 8.46
C THR A 185 2.30 -2.79 8.00
N ALA A 186 2.94 -2.65 6.84
CA ALA A 186 3.26 -1.34 6.25
C ALA A 186 1.99 -0.55 5.92
N MET A 187 1.00 -1.18 5.27
CA MET A 187 -0.32 -0.57 5.01
C MET A 187 -1.04 -0.20 6.31
N ARG A 188 -1.03 -1.10 7.32
CA ARG A 188 -1.67 -0.86 8.63
C ARG A 188 -1.01 0.31 9.37
N ALA A 189 0.31 0.46 9.29
CA ALA A 189 1.04 1.59 9.88
C ALA A 189 0.70 2.90 9.17
N SER A 190 0.69 2.88 7.84
CA SER A 190 0.39 4.06 7.00
C SER A 190 -1.02 4.62 7.23
N MET A 191 -1.98 3.81 7.69
CA MET A 191 -3.36 4.21 7.96
C MET A 191 -3.71 4.36 9.44
N ALA A 192 -2.75 4.33 10.33
CA ALA A 192 -2.98 4.42 11.79
C ALA A 192 -3.30 5.85 12.23
N ILE A 193 -4.49 6.35 11.89
CA ILE A 193 -4.96 7.72 12.19
C ILE A 193 -4.96 7.94 13.71
N PRO A 194 -4.19 8.93 14.22
CA PRO A 194 -4.16 9.26 15.64
C PRO A 194 -5.56 9.56 16.20
N GLY A 195 -5.83 9.05 17.40
CA GLY A 195 -7.15 9.21 18.04
C GLY A 195 -8.22 8.24 17.52
N VAL A 196 -8.07 7.68 16.33
CA VAL A 196 -8.99 6.67 15.78
C VAL A 196 -8.41 5.27 15.98
N PHE A 197 -7.24 5.01 15.42
CA PHE A 197 -6.59 3.72 15.51
C PHE A 197 -5.39 3.71 16.44
N THR A 198 -5.21 2.58 17.12
CA THR A 198 -3.97 2.35 17.90
C THR A 198 -2.77 2.37 16.96
N PRO A 199 -1.71 3.14 17.30
CA PRO A 199 -0.46 3.16 16.56
C PRO A 199 0.17 1.77 16.41
N VAL A 200 0.89 1.56 15.32
CA VAL A 200 1.63 0.31 15.08
C VAL A 200 3.00 0.41 15.72
N ARG A 201 3.32 -0.54 16.60
CA ARG A 201 4.65 -0.65 17.21
C ARG A 201 5.52 -1.56 16.35
N LYS A 202 6.67 -1.07 15.93
CA LYS A 202 7.65 -1.82 15.16
C LYS A 202 9.04 -1.43 15.62
N ASP A 203 9.79 -2.39 16.13
CA ASP A 203 11.10 -2.16 16.74
C ASP A 203 11.01 -1.08 17.85
N SER A 204 11.79 -0.02 17.79
CA SER A 204 11.73 1.13 18.70
C SER A 204 10.77 2.23 18.25
N MET A 205 10.06 2.07 17.11
CA MET A 205 9.18 3.07 16.53
C MET A 205 7.73 2.90 16.98
N ILE A 206 7.03 4.01 17.07
CA ILE A 206 5.58 4.10 17.23
C ILE A 206 5.03 4.80 16.00
N LEU A 207 4.41 4.01 15.11
CA LEU A 207 4.04 4.44 13.77
C LEU A 207 2.56 4.85 13.72
N ILE A 208 2.32 6.01 13.13
CA ILE A 208 1.00 6.58 12.89
C ILE A 208 0.82 6.88 11.39
N ASP A 209 -0.40 7.29 11.02
CA ASP A 209 -0.77 7.63 9.65
C ASP A 209 0.23 8.59 9.01
N GLY A 210 0.69 8.23 7.82
CA GLY A 210 1.64 9.03 7.06
C GLY A 210 1.08 10.38 6.59
N GLY A 211 -0.25 10.52 6.54
CA GLY A 211 -0.91 11.78 6.20
C GLY A 211 -0.65 12.91 7.17
N MET A 212 -0.16 12.59 8.36
CA MET A 212 0.24 13.60 9.35
C MET A 212 1.53 14.32 8.98
N ILE A 213 2.38 13.72 8.14
CA ILE A 213 3.66 14.31 7.72
C ILE A 213 3.76 14.48 6.20
N ASN A 214 3.27 13.53 5.42
CA ASN A 214 3.33 13.55 3.95
C ASN A 214 2.11 12.87 3.34
N ASN A 215 1.03 13.61 3.22
CA ASN A 215 -0.23 13.09 2.72
C ASN A 215 -0.23 12.80 1.21
N TYR A 216 0.64 13.46 0.45
CA TYR A 216 0.77 13.28 -1.00
C TYR A 216 2.25 13.16 -1.37
N PRO A 217 2.84 11.95 -1.27
CA PRO A 217 4.27 11.73 -1.24
C PRO A 217 4.94 11.77 -2.62
N VAL A 218 4.81 12.88 -3.34
CA VAL A 218 5.45 13.11 -4.66
C VAL A 218 6.96 13.12 -4.54
N ASP A 219 7.49 13.69 -3.46
CA ASP A 219 8.93 13.74 -3.19
C ASP A 219 9.55 12.35 -3.02
N VAL A 220 8.79 11.39 -2.47
CA VAL A 220 9.22 10.00 -2.34
C VAL A 220 9.27 9.35 -3.72
N ALA A 221 8.25 9.58 -4.53
CA ALA A 221 8.20 9.07 -5.89
C ALA A 221 9.35 9.63 -6.74
N ASP A 222 9.62 10.92 -6.66
CA ASP A 222 10.66 11.62 -7.39
C ASP A 222 12.07 11.09 -7.05
N ARG A 223 12.34 10.86 -5.76
CA ARG A 223 13.60 10.25 -5.31
C ARG A 223 13.78 8.85 -5.85
N TRP A 224 12.70 8.05 -5.90
CA TRP A 224 12.77 6.68 -6.41
C TRP A 224 13.10 6.61 -7.89
N VAL A 225 12.51 7.48 -8.72
CA VAL A 225 12.84 7.58 -10.15
C VAL A 225 14.33 7.87 -10.35
N ARG A 226 14.85 8.84 -9.60
CA ARG A 226 16.28 9.23 -9.73
C ARG A 226 17.22 8.08 -9.41
N ILE A 227 16.92 7.31 -8.37
CA ILE A 227 17.75 6.17 -7.98
C ILE A 227 17.69 5.06 -9.04
N SER A 228 16.50 4.78 -9.59
CA SER A 228 16.32 3.73 -10.59
C SER A 228 16.80 4.09 -12.00
N SER A 229 17.10 5.38 -12.25
CA SER A 229 17.66 5.85 -13.53
C SER A 229 19.17 6.00 -13.52
N SER A 230 19.83 5.85 -12.37
CA SER A 230 21.29 5.98 -12.19
C SER A 230 22.03 4.66 -12.09
N GLY A 231 21.35 3.53 -12.23
CA GLY A 231 21.91 2.17 -12.26
C GLY A 231 21.65 1.48 -13.59
#